data_5c44ce383a4a5c7068313d1d53515871
#
_entry.id   5c44ce383a4a5c7068313d1d53515871
#
_cell.length_a   1.000
_cell.length_b   1.000
_cell.length_c   1.000
_cell.angle_alpha   90.00
_cell.angle_beta   90.00
_cell.angle_gamma   90.00
#
_symmetry.space_group_name_H-M   'P 1'
#
loop_
_entity.id
_entity.type
_entity.pdbx_description
1 polymer ?
#
loop_
_entity_poly.entity_id
_entity_poly.type
_entity_poly.pdbx_seq_one_letter_code
_entity_poly.pdbx_strand_id
1 'polypeptide(L)'
;MGKITVETCEIEGLKIITPTVFGDARGYFMETYNYNDFKAAGIPEVFVQDNQSASKKGVLRGLHFQKHFPQDKLVRVIRGEVYDVAVDLREGSRTFGQWYGVLLSEENKKQFFIPVSYTHLTLPT
;
A
#
# COMPACT_ATOMS: atom_id res chain seq x y z
N MET A 1 -17.89 -5.57 10.02
CA MET A 1 -18.21 -4.21 9.71
C MET A 1 -17.54 -3.83 8.40
N GLY A 2 -17.23 -2.95 7.90
CA GLY A 2 -16.73 -2.47 6.64
C GLY A 2 -16.08 -3.54 5.77
N LYS A 3 -16.45 -3.56 4.52
CA LYS A 3 -15.78 -4.39 3.53
C LYS A 3 -14.78 -3.54 2.78
N ILE A 4 -13.81 -4.20 2.19
CA ILE A 4 -12.79 -3.53 1.39
C ILE A 4 -12.99 -3.86 -0.08
N THR A 5 -12.57 -2.95 -0.95
CA THR A 5 -12.45 -3.18 -2.37
C THR A 5 -10.98 -3.41 -2.70
N VAL A 6 -10.69 -4.45 -3.45
CA VAL A 6 -9.31 -4.79 -3.81
C VAL A 6 -9.16 -4.77 -5.32
N GLU A 7 -8.20 -4.00 -5.80
CA GLU A 7 -7.81 -3.95 -7.21
C GLU A 7 -6.43 -4.58 -7.37
N THR A 8 -6.25 -5.27 -8.47
CA THR A 8 -4.95 -5.85 -8.84
C THR A 8 -4.41 -5.16 -10.08
N CYS A 9 -3.15 -5.44 -10.41
CA CYS A 9 -2.52 -4.92 -11.62
C CYS A 9 -1.75 -6.03 -12.33
N GLU A 10 -1.03 -5.69 -13.38
CA GLU A 10 -0.28 -6.66 -14.17
C GLU A 10 0.84 -7.35 -13.37
N ILE A 11 1.34 -6.69 -12.33
CA ILE A 11 2.37 -7.26 -11.47
C ILE A 11 1.69 -8.06 -10.38
N GLU A 12 1.85 -9.37 -10.43
CA GLU A 12 1.22 -10.30 -9.49
C GLU A 12 1.65 -10.02 -8.06
N GLY A 13 0.68 -9.97 -7.16
CA GLY A 13 0.89 -9.77 -5.74
C GLY A 13 0.70 -8.34 -5.26
N LEU A 14 0.86 -7.34 -6.13
CA LEU A 14 0.55 -5.96 -5.77
C LEU A 14 -0.96 -5.77 -5.71
N LYS A 15 -1.44 -5.13 -4.66
CA LYS A 15 -2.88 -4.89 -4.47
C LYS A 15 -3.12 -3.46 -4.00
N ILE A 16 -4.19 -2.88 -4.51
CA ILE A 16 -4.68 -1.57 -4.09
C ILE A 16 -5.97 -1.81 -3.32
N ILE A 17 -6.01 -1.39 -2.06
CA ILE A 17 -7.13 -1.61 -1.16
C ILE A 17 -7.82 -0.28 -0.90
N THR A 18 -9.14 -0.28 -1.05
CA THR A 18 -9.96 0.89 -0.71
C THR A 18 -10.96 0.47 0.36
N PRO A 19 -10.84 0.99 1.59
CA PRO A 19 -11.80 0.72 2.65
C PRO A 19 -13.17 1.32 2.32
N THR A 20 -14.22 0.74 2.89
CA THR A 20 -15.54 1.36 2.84
C THR A 20 -15.56 2.54 3.81
N VAL A 21 -16.00 3.69 3.31
CA VAL A 21 -16.07 4.92 4.10
C VAL A 21 -17.51 5.22 4.46
N PHE A 22 -17.77 5.40 5.74
CA PHE A 22 -19.09 5.78 6.26
C PHE A 22 -19.04 7.25 6.66
N GLY A 23 -19.68 8.11 5.88
CA GLY A 23 -19.60 9.55 6.08
C GLY A 23 -20.94 10.22 6.29
N ASP A 24 -20.93 11.34 7.01
CA ASP A 24 -22.07 12.23 7.18
C ASP A 24 -21.56 13.67 7.36
N ALA A 25 -22.45 14.59 7.74
CA ALA A 25 -22.06 16.00 7.90
C ALA A 25 -21.01 16.25 8.98
N ARG A 26 -20.80 15.32 9.90
CA ARG A 26 -19.81 15.45 10.98
C ARG A 26 -18.42 14.99 10.58
N GLY A 27 -18.30 14.19 9.50
CA GLY A 27 -17.06 13.62 9.08
C GLY A 27 -17.25 12.19 8.57
N TYR A 28 -16.26 11.34 8.80
CA TYR A 28 -16.33 9.97 8.30
C TYR A 28 -15.74 8.99 9.30
N PHE A 29 -16.09 7.72 9.10
CA PHE A 29 -15.55 6.57 9.81
C PHE A 29 -15.20 5.50 8.78
N MET A 30 -14.06 4.86 8.97
CA MET A 30 -13.68 3.71 8.15
C MET A 30 -12.82 2.76 8.98
N GLU A 31 -12.93 1.48 8.64
CA GLU A 31 -12.03 0.47 9.18
C GLU A 31 -10.81 0.37 8.26
N THR A 32 -9.64 0.70 8.77
CA THR A 32 -8.43 0.75 7.94
C THR A 32 -7.75 -0.60 7.79
N TYR A 33 -7.96 -1.51 8.71
CA TYR A 33 -7.43 -2.85 8.64
C TYR A 33 -8.31 -3.82 9.42
N ASN A 34 -8.58 -4.97 8.81
CA ASN A 34 -9.26 -6.08 9.45
C ASN A 34 -8.65 -7.36 8.90
N TYR A 35 -8.06 -8.18 9.77
CA TYR A 35 -7.34 -9.36 9.35
C TYR A 35 -8.21 -10.31 8.51
N ASN A 36 -9.45 -10.56 8.96
CA ASN A 36 -10.32 -11.49 8.27
C ASN A 36 -10.70 -11.00 6.87
N ASP A 37 -10.97 -9.72 6.72
CA ASP A 37 -11.31 -9.13 5.43
C ASP A 37 -10.12 -9.15 4.48
N PHE A 38 -8.92 -8.82 4.99
CA PHE A 38 -7.70 -8.86 4.20
C PHE A 38 -7.34 -10.28 3.80
N LYS A 39 -7.47 -11.24 4.72
CA LYS A 39 -7.24 -12.65 4.42
C LYS A 39 -8.19 -13.15 3.33
N ALA A 40 -9.46 -12.81 3.41
CA ALA A 40 -10.46 -13.18 2.39
C ALA A 40 -10.14 -12.55 1.04
N ALA A 41 -9.48 -11.40 1.03
CA ALA A 41 -9.07 -10.70 -0.19
C ALA A 41 -7.72 -11.16 -0.73
N GLY A 42 -7.12 -12.19 -0.14
CA GLY A 42 -5.84 -12.73 -0.60
C GLY A 42 -4.62 -12.13 0.06
N ILE A 43 -4.78 -11.47 1.20
CA ILE A 43 -3.68 -10.92 2.00
C ILE A 43 -3.73 -11.60 3.38
N PRO A 44 -3.19 -12.83 3.49
CA PRO A 44 -3.25 -13.58 4.74
C PRO A 44 -2.17 -13.18 5.76
N GLU A 45 -1.27 -12.30 5.38
CA GLU A 45 -0.17 -11.86 6.22
C GLU A 45 -0.68 -11.14 7.47
N VAL A 46 -0.01 -11.38 8.60
CA VAL A 46 -0.30 -10.70 9.87
C VAL A 46 0.68 -9.54 10.00
N PHE A 47 0.16 -8.33 10.09
CA PHE A 47 0.99 -7.14 10.26
C PHE A 47 1.26 -6.94 11.75
N VAL A 48 2.53 -6.95 12.11
CA VAL A 48 2.97 -6.94 13.51
C VAL A 48 3.71 -5.66 13.89
N GLN A 49 3.91 -4.76 12.95
CA GLN A 49 4.61 -3.49 13.18
C GLN A 49 3.94 -2.40 12.35
N ASP A 50 3.74 -1.26 12.97
CA ASP A 50 3.14 -0.10 12.31
C ASP A 50 4.04 1.12 12.53
N ASN A 51 4.46 1.73 11.42
CA ASN A 51 5.33 2.90 11.43
C ASN A 51 4.64 4.05 10.72
N GLN A 52 4.87 5.26 11.21
CA GLN A 52 4.35 6.46 10.59
C GLN A 52 5.48 7.45 10.37
N SER A 53 5.51 8.06 9.20
CA SER A 53 6.50 9.08 8.87
C SER A 53 5.82 10.27 8.21
N ALA A 54 6.50 11.41 8.24
CA ALA A 54 6.05 12.62 7.57
C ALA A 54 7.21 13.19 6.76
N SER A 55 6.91 13.75 5.60
CA SER A 55 7.89 14.38 4.73
C SER A 55 7.30 15.61 4.08
N LYS A 56 8.16 16.59 3.81
CA LYS A 56 7.78 17.78 3.07
C LYS A 56 7.61 17.44 1.59
N LYS A 57 6.83 18.25 0.89
CA LYS A 57 6.68 18.14 -0.56
C LYS A 57 8.04 18.13 -1.24
N GLY A 58 8.20 17.25 -2.21
CA GLY A 58 9.42 17.15 -3.00
C GLY A 58 10.47 16.22 -2.43
N VAL A 59 10.28 15.68 -1.23
CA VAL A 59 11.21 14.70 -0.65
C VAL A 59 10.96 13.35 -1.30
N LEU A 60 12.01 12.74 -1.83
CA LEU A 60 11.97 11.40 -2.39
C LEU A 60 12.53 10.41 -1.36
N ARG A 61 11.76 9.37 -1.04
CA ARG A 61 12.21 8.27 -0.17
C ARG A 61 12.27 6.99 -1.00
N GLY A 62 13.38 6.35 -1.00
CA GLY A 62 13.58 5.07 -1.70
C GLY A 62 14.79 5.12 -2.60
N LEU A 63 15.07 4.12 -3.40
CA LEU A 63 14.35 2.84 -3.40
C LEU A 63 14.75 2.02 -2.17
N HIS A 64 13.79 1.35 -1.54
CA HIS A 64 14.07 0.50 -0.38
C HIS A 64 13.96 -0.97 -0.76
N PHE A 65 15.01 -1.71 -0.50
CA PHE A 65 15.07 -3.15 -0.70
C PHE A 65 15.74 -3.79 0.49
N GLN A 66 15.10 -4.80 1.04
CA GLN A 66 15.62 -5.54 2.18
C GLN A 66 16.01 -6.94 1.76
N LYS A 67 17.30 -7.20 1.64
CA LYS A 67 17.81 -8.51 1.25
C LYS A 67 17.62 -9.54 2.36
N HIS A 68 17.84 -9.13 3.60
CA HIS A 68 17.64 -9.97 4.79
C HIS A 68 16.38 -9.54 5.50
N PHE A 69 15.57 -10.52 5.94
CA PHE A 69 14.29 -10.26 6.60
C PHE A 69 13.37 -9.37 5.77
N PRO A 70 13.06 -9.75 4.52
CA PRO A 70 12.16 -8.95 3.71
C PRO A 70 10.78 -8.88 4.36
N GLN A 71 10.09 -7.77 4.17
CA GLN A 71 8.82 -7.49 4.83
C GLN A 71 7.73 -7.18 3.81
N ASP A 72 6.55 -7.73 4.07
CA ASP A 72 5.34 -7.25 3.41
C ASP A 72 4.98 -5.88 3.97
N LYS A 73 4.49 -5.00 3.10
CA LYS A 73 4.15 -3.63 3.48
C LYS A 73 2.75 -3.27 3.05
N LEU A 74 2.04 -2.61 3.95
CA LEU A 74 0.75 -2.00 3.65
C LEU A 74 0.89 -0.51 3.91
N VAL A 75 0.83 0.28 2.85
CA VAL A 75 1.10 1.73 2.89
C VAL A 75 -0.21 2.49 2.74
N ARG A 76 -0.43 3.46 3.60
CA ARG A 76 -1.56 4.39 3.48
C ARG A 76 -1.13 5.80 3.84
N VAL A 77 -1.89 6.78 3.37
CA VAL A 77 -1.63 8.19 3.64
C VAL A 77 -2.72 8.73 4.54
N ILE A 78 -2.31 9.30 5.68
CA ILE A 78 -3.24 9.89 6.65
C ILE A 78 -3.52 11.34 6.28
N ARG A 79 -2.50 12.05 5.80
CA ARG A 79 -2.62 13.47 5.45
C ARG A 79 -1.79 13.78 4.21
N GLY A 80 -2.39 14.51 3.28
CA GLY A 80 -1.73 14.90 2.04
C GLY A 80 -1.79 13.84 0.96
N GLU A 81 -0.77 13.80 0.13
CA GLU A 81 -0.67 12.89 -1.00
C GLU A 81 0.74 12.34 -1.13
N VAL A 82 0.82 11.08 -1.56
CA VAL A 82 2.08 10.41 -1.85
C VAL A 82 1.90 9.59 -3.13
N TYR A 83 2.86 9.69 -4.03
CA TYR A 83 2.95 8.76 -5.15
C TYR A 83 3.90 7.63 -4.76
N ASP A 84 3.37 6.42 -4.65
CA ASP A 84 4.13 5.25 -4.21
C ASP A 84 4.32 4.32 -5.40
N VAL A 85 5.56 3.92 -5.63
CA VAL A 85 5.94 3.07 -6.78
C VAL A 85 6.58 1.80 -6.25
N ALA A 86 6.09 0.67 -6.73
CA ALA A 86 6.69 -0.64 -6.45
C ALA A 86 7.34 -1.17 -7.71
N VAL A 87 8.52 -1.74 -7.57
CA VAL A 87 9.28 -2.37 -8.67
C VAL A 87 9.43 -3.85 -8.38
N ASP A 88 9.14 -4.68 -9.37
CA ASP A 88 9.30 -6.13 -9.25
C ASP A 88 10.76 -6.51 -9.42
N LEU A 89 11.38 -7.00 -8.35
CA LEU A 89 12.75 -7.49 -8.37
C LEU A 89 12.84 -8.99 -8.09
N ARG A 90 11.75 -9.71 -8.26
CA ARG A 90 11.74 -11.17 -8.05
C ARG A 90 12.44 -11.85 -9.23
N GLU A 91 13.48 -12.62 -8.92
CA GLU A 91 14.19 -13.42 -9.94
C GLU A 91 13.22 -14.41 -10.59
N GLY A 92 13.30 -14.52 -11.92
CA GLY A 92 12.45 -15.42 -12.68
C GLY A 92 11.00 -14.94 -12.84
N SER A 93 10.65 -13.79 -12.31
CA SER A 93 9.32 -13.23 -12.49
C SER A 93 9.12 -12.79 -13.94
N ARG A 94 7.94 -13.08 -14.45
CA ARG A 94 7.51 -12.64 -15.79
C ARG A 94 7.53 -11.11 -15.92
N THR A 95 7.35 -10.41 -14.81
CA THR A 95 7.32 -8.93 -14.78
C THR A 95 8.55 -8.33 -14.12
N PHE A 96 9.67 -9.08 -14.06
CA PHE A 96 10.91 -8.58 -13.48
C PHE A 96 11.31 -7.25 -14.09
N GLY A 97 11.61 -6.27 -13.24
CA GLY A 97 12.00 -4.93 -13.63
C GLY A 97 10.83 -3.99 -13.96
N GLN A 98 9.62 -4.49 -14.06
CA GLN A 98 8.45 -3.64 -14.26
C GLN A 98 8.05 -2.96 -12.95
N TRP A 99 7.36 -1.84 -13.09
CA TRP A 99 6.94 -1.06 -11.94
C TRP A 99 5.47 -0.65 -12.07
N TYR A 100 4.86 -0.36 -10.92
CA TYR A 100 3.50 0.14 -10.85
C TYR A 100 3.41 1.24 -9.79
N GLY A 101 2.83 2.37 -10.16
CA GLY A 101 2.70 3.52 -9.27
C GLY A 101 1.25 3.79 -8.91
N VAL A 102 1.04 4.20 -7.66
CA VAL A 102 -0.29 4.52 -7.13
C VAL A 102 -0.24 5.85 -6.39
N LEU A 103 -1.19 6.71 -6.68
CA LEU A 103 -1.39 7.91 -5.89
C LEU A 103 -2.20 7.53 -4.64
N LEU A 104 -1.60 7.75 -3.48
CA LEU A 104 -2.25 7.53 -2.19
C LEU A 104 -2.50 8.89 -1.55
N SER A 105 -3.72 9.14 -1.09
CA SER A 105 -4.07 10.43 -0.51
C SER A 105 -5.07 10.29 0.63
N GLU A 106 -5.18 11.35 1.42
CA GLU A 106 -6.23 11.43 2.44
C GLU A 106 -7.62 11.44 1.83
N GLU A 107 -7.77 11.93 0.60
CA GLU A 107 -9.05 12.00 -0.08
C GLU A 107 -9.46 10.64 -0.64
N ASN A 108 -8.56 9.95 -1.35
CA ASN A 108 -8.92 8.69 -1.98
C ASN A 108 -8.88 7.49 -1.02
N LYS A 109 -8.20 7.64 0.10
CA LYS A 109 -8.12 6.65 1.19
C LYS A 109 -7.62 5.27 0.74
N LYS A 110 -6.92 5.23 -0.38
CA LYS A 110 -6.36 3.99 -0.91
C LYS A 110 -5.16 3.55 -0.10
N GLN A 111 -4.97 2.24 -0.05
CA GLN A 111 -3.81 1.60 0.56
C GLN A 111 -3.13 0.75 -0.49
N PHE A 112 -1.81 0.63 -0.39
CA PHE A 112 -1.03 -0.15 -1.34
C PHE A 112 -0.35 -1.30 -0.60
N PHE A 113 -0.67 -2.52 -1.01
CA PHE A 113 -0.02 -3.72 -0.47
C PHE A 113 1.13 -4.12 -1.37
N ILE A 114 2.33 -4.18 -0.80
CA ILE A 114 3.58 -4.52 -1.48
C ILE A 114 4.16 -5.74 -0.79
N PRO A 115 4.05 -6.94 -1.39
CA PRO A 115 4.59 -8.14 -0.77
C PRO A 115 6.12 -8.16 -0.78
N VAL A 116 6.68 -9.10 -0.06
CA VAL A 116 8.15 -9.30 0.01
C VAL A 116 8.76 -9.44 -1.37
N SER A 117 10.03 -9.07 -1.49
CA SER A 117 10.82 -9.15 -2.73
C SER A 117 10.51 -8.07 -3.76
N TYR A 118 9.69 -7.09 -3.39
CA TYR A 118 9.54 -5.87 -4.17
C TYR A 118 10.32 -4.75 -3.50
N THR A 119 10.80 -3.80 -4.30
CA THR A 119 11.29 -2.53 -3.77
C THR A 119 10.25 -1.45 -4.03
N HIS A 120 10.28 -0.39 -3.24
CA HIS A 120 9.35 0.71 -3.47
C HIS A 120 10.01 2.05 -3.17
N LEU A 121 9.43 3.11 -3.72
CA LEU A 121 9.78 4.48 -3.39
C LEU A 121 8.50 5.30 -3.17
N THR A 122 8.62 6.35 -2.39
CA THR A 122 7.51 7.28 -2.14
C THR A 122 7.93 8.70 -2.46
N LEU A 123 7.01 9.45 -3.03
CA LEU A 123 7.19 10.86 -3.37
C LEU A 123 5.97 11.65 -2.88
N PRO A 124 6.07 12.40 -1.78
CA PRO A 124 5.02 13.31 -1.35
C PRO A 124 4.79 14.41 -2.41
N THR A 125 3.54 14.62 -2.73
CA THR A 125 3.15 15.60 -3.76
C THR A 125 2.36 16.76 -3.20
#